data_ad6a55dda4f5a1f1713c61cc44df1dcb
#
_entry.id   ad6a55dda4f5a1f1713c61cc44df1dcb
#
_cell.length_a   1.000
_cell.length_b   1.000
_cell.length_c   1.000
_cell.angle_alpha   90.00
_cell.angle_beta   90.00
_cell.angle_gamma   90.00
#
_symmetry.space_group_name_H-M   'P 1'
#
loop_
_entity.id
_entity.type
_entity.pdbx_description
1 polymer ?
#
loop_
_entity_poly.entity_id
_entity_poly.type
_entity_poly.pdbx_seq_one_letter_code
_entity_poly.pdbx_strand_id
1 'polypeptide(L)'
;MELQGQAAIVTGAGRNIGRAIALELAGMGADIVVAEVDKATGERTAEEVRKRGRRALAVQTDVTRLADLQAMADRAVAEMGRIDILVNNAGIHRSMHTADVSEADWDRLLGVNAKGVFFASQAVLRHMVKARRGNIISLASMAGKMGLKTSLVYGVTKAAVISMTRSLALAHAADGIRVNCVCPGIVETDMIFQVDREAGEGLLGLPPGEYLKQRVEQIPLGRIEKPEDVANVVGFLASSKSSYMTGQAINVTGGLVMH
;
A
#
# COMPACT_ATOMS: atom_id res chain seq x y z
N MET A 1 -13.73 19.05 -6.49
CA MET A 1 -13.09 17.81 -5.97
C MET A 1 -11.59 18.03 -5.90
N GLU A 2 -10.96 17.61 -4.78
CA GLU A 2 -9.55 17.95 -4.49
C GLU A 2 -8.54 17.34 -5.47
N LEU A 3 -8.87 16.21 -6.10
CA LEU A 3 -8.02 15.51 -7.06
C LEU A 3 -8.54 15.57 -8.50
N GLN A 4 -9.44 16.51 -8.79
CA GLN A 4 -10.03 16.66 -10.13
C GLN A 4 -8.93 16.85 -11.19
N GLY A 5 -8.97 16.05 -12.25
CA GLY A 5 -8.02 16.09 -13.35
C GLY A 5 -6.64 15.48 -13.05
N GLN A 6 -6.49 14.78 -11.92
CA GLN A 6 -5.30 13.99 -11.58
C GLN A 6 -5.50 12.52 -11.92
N ALA A 7 -4.40 11.80 -12.16
CA ALA A 7 -4.38 10.36 -12.39
C ALA A 7 -3.58 9.67 -11.30
N ALA A 8 -4.19 8.65 -10.67
CA ALA A 8 -3.59 7.85 -9.61
C ALA A 8 -3.43 6.39 -10.02
N ILE A 9 -2.25 5.82 -9.79
CA ILE A 9 -2.00 4.38 -9.90
C ILE A 9 -2.08 3.79 -8.50
N VAL A 10 -2.83 2.70 -8.32
CA VAL A 10 -2.87 1.94 -7.06
C VAL A 10 -2.51 0.48 -7.33
N THR A 11 -1.42 0.00 -6.72
CA THR A 11 -0.99 -1.40 -6.86
C THR A 11 -1.71 -2.30 -5.84
N GLY A 12 -2.04 -3.55 -6.23
CA GLY A 12 -2.81 -4.45 -5.38
C GLY A 12 -4.22 -3.91 -5.10
N ALA A 13 -4.84 -3.26 -6.08
CA ALA A 13 -6.09 -2.53 -5.90
C ALA A 13 -7.36 -3.37 -6.15
N GLY A 14 -7.23 -4.69 -6.32
CA GLY A 14 -8.38 -5.57 -6.60
C GLY A 14 -9.27 -5.85 -5.40
N ARG A 15 -8.80 -5.62 -4.16
CA ARG A 15 -9.54 -5.92 -2.92
C ARG A 15 -9.01 -5.14 -1.71
N ASN A 16 -9.71 -5.29 -0.59
CA ASN A 16 -9.31 -4.81 0.74
C ASN A 16 -8.84 -3.32 0.72
N ILE A 17 -7.70 -3.02 1.33
CA ILE A 17 -7.14 -1.65 1.46
C ILE A 17 -6.95 -1.01 0.07
N GLY A 18 -6.37 -1.74 -0.89
CA GLY A 18 -6.10 -1.19 -2.22
C GLY A 18 -7.37 -0.78 -2.97
N ARG A 19 -8.43 -1.60 -2.88
CA ARG A 19 -9.76 -1.25 -3.44
C ARG A 19 -10.34 -0.03 -2.72
N ALA A 20 -10.30 0.02 -1.39
CA ALA A 20 -10.79 1.16 -0.62
C ALA A 20 -10.06 2.46 -1.01
N ILE A 21 -8.73 2.41 -1.16
CA ILE A 21 -7.93 3.55 -1.62
C ILE A 21 -8.33 3.99 -3.04
N ALA A 22 -8.48 3.04 -3.98
CA ALA A 22 -8.89 3.37 -5.35
C ALA A 22 -10.25 4.08 -5.39
N LEU A 23 -11.20 3.61 -4.56
CA LEU A 23 -12.54 4.20 -4.47
C LEU A 23 -12.54 5.55 -3.75
N GLU A 24 -11.70 5.75 -2.74
CA GLU A 24 -11.54 7.04 -2.04
C GLU A 24 -10.97 8.10 -2.98
N LEU A 25 -9.84 7.79 -3.66
CA LEU A 25 -9.22 8.72 -4.61
C LEU A 25 -10.16 9.06 -5.78
N ALA A 26 -10.96 8.09 -6.25
CA ALA A 26 -11.99 8.33 -7.25
C ALA A 26 -13.10 9.27 -6.72
N GLY A 27 -13.55 9.08 -5.48
CA GLY A 27 -14.50 9.95 -4.80
C GLY A 27 -13.98 11.40 -4.66
N MET A 28 -12.67 11.57 -4.51
CA MET A 28 -11.99 12.87 -4.48
C MET A 28 -11.78 13.47 -5.89
N GLY A 29 -12.08 12.73 -6.96
CA GLY A 29 -12.05 13.24 -8.34
C GLY A 29 -10.90 12.75 -9.22
N ALA A 30 -10.05 11.84 -8.72
CA ALA A 30 -8.97 11.26 -9.52
C ALA A 30 -9.49 10.24 -10.54
N ASP A 31 -8.81 10.13 -11.68
CA ASP A 31 -8.89 8.99 -12.58
C ASP A 31 -7.94 7.89 -12.07
N ILE A 32 -8.33 6.61 -12.17
CA ILE A 32 -7.65 5.53 -11.46
C ILE A 32 -7.07 4.49 -12.42
N VAL A 33 -5.80 4.15 -12.24
CA VAL A 33 -5.20 2.94 -12.80
C VAL A 33 -5.14 1.89 -11.70
N VAL A 34 -5.95 0.85 -11.86
CA VAL A 34 -6.02 -0.30 -10.96
C VAL A 34 -4.97 -1.32 -11.41
N ALA A 35 -3.81 -1.35 -10.75
CA ALA A 35 -2.74 -2.30 -11.05
C ALA A 35 -2.88 -3.52 -10.12
N GLU A 36 -3.23 -4.68 -10.69
CA GLU A 36 -3.57 -5.88 -9.92
C GLU A 36 -3.08 -7.14 -10.63
N VAL A 37 -2.56 -8.10 -9.90
CA VAL A 37 -2.09 -9.38 -10.46
C VAL A 37 -3.26 -10.24 -10.92
N ASP A 38 -4.36 -10.24 -10.19
CA ASP A 38 -5.61 -10.91 -10.58
C ASP A 38 -6.45 -9.97 -11.45
N LYS A 39 -6.48 -10.27 -12.75
CA LYS A 39 -7.20 -9.48 -13.75
C LYS A 39 -8.69 -9.30 -13.41
N ALA A 40 -9.35 -10.33 -12.88
CA ALA A 40 -10.79 -10.29 -12.60
C ALA A 40 -11.12 -9.35 -11.42
N THR A 41 -10.33 -9.40 -10.35
CA THR A 41 -10.51 -8.50 -9.21
C THR A 41 -10.14 -7.06 -9.55
N GLY A 42 -9.10 -6.87 -10.37
CA GLY A 42 -8.72 -5.54 -10.87
C GLY A 42 -9.82 -4.90 -11.71
N GLU A 43 -10.42 -5.65 -12.63
CA GLU A 43 -11.50 -5.13 -13.48
C GLU A 43 -12.76 -4.79 -12.66
N ARG A 44 -13.13 -5.60 -11.67
CA ARG A 44 -14.26 -5.28 -10.77
C ARG A 44 -14.06 -3.93 -10.07
N THR A 45 -12.86 -3.67 -9.54
CA THR A 45 -12.57 -2.37 -8.91
C THR A 45 -12.61 -1.23 -9.93
N ALA A 46 -12.08 -1.43 -11.14
CA ALA A 46 -12.15 -0.44 -12.20
C ALA A 46 -13.61 -0.11 -12.59
N GLU A 47 -14.48 -1.11 -12.67
CA GLU A 47 -15.92 -0.90 -12.89
C GLU A 47 -16.59 -0.07 -11.78
N GLU A 48 -16.24 -0.33 -10.52
CA GLU A 48 -16.75 0.45 -9.39
C GLU A 48 -16.30 1.92 -9.44
N VAL A 49 -15.06 2.17 -9.87
CA VAL A 49 -14.57 3.53 -10.12
C VAL A 49 -15.34 4.21 -11.26
N ARG A 50 -15.60 3.50 -12.37
CA ARG A 50 -16.39 4.03 -13.50
C ARG A 50 -17.81 4.37 -13.08
N LYS A 51 -18.45 3.55 -12.23
CA LYS A 51 -19.79 3.84 -11.65
C LYS A 51 -19.80 5.11 -10.78
N ARG A 52 -18.65 5.58 -10.29
CA ARG A 52 -18.49 6.87 -9.60
C ARG A 52 -18.22 8.04 -10.56
N GLY A 53 -18.34 7.82 -11.86
CA GLY A 53 -18.16 8.85 -12.88
C GLY A 53 -16.70 9.22 -13.15
N ARG A 54 -15.74 8.35 -12.78
CA ARG A 54 -14.31 8.57 -13.07
C ARG A 54 -13.80 7.60 -14.12
N ARG A 55 -12.76 8.01 -14.86
CA ARG A 55 -12.06 7.08 -15.76
C ARG A 55 -11.32 6.04 -14.93
N ALA A 56 -11.36 4.79 -15.38
CA ALA A 56 -10.60 3.73 -14.75
C ALA A 56 -10.03 2.75 -15.77
N LEU A 57 -8.78 2.36 -15.58
CA LEU A 57 -8.05 1.39 -16.36
C LEU A 57 -7.56 0.25 -15.45
N ALA A 58 -7.97 -0.98 -15.72
CA ALA A 58 -7.35 -2.15 -15.07
C ALA A 58 -6.10 -2.58 -15.86
N VAL A 59 -4.99 -2.74 -15.18
CA VAL A 59 -3.74 -3.24 -15.73
C VAL A 59 -3.29 -4.45 -14.94
N GLN A 60 -3.24 -5.61 -15.60
CA GLN A 60 -2.67 -6.79 -14.95
C GLN A 60 -1.19 -6.54 -14.67
N THR A 61 -0.78 -6.60 -13.39
CA THR A 61 0.54 -6.19 -12.94
C THR A 61 1.02 -7.10 -11.82
N ASP A 62 2.08 -7.83 -12.05
CA ASP A 62 2.86 -8.48 -11.01
C ASP A 62 4.01 -7.54 -10.61
N VAL A 63 3.96 -7.01 -9.39
CA VAL A 63 4.95 -6.04 -8.89
C VAL A 63 6.36 -6.63 -8.75
N THR A 64 6.53 -7.94 -8.82
CA THR A 64 7.84 -8.59 -8.83
C THR A 64 8.51 -8.56 -10.20
N ARG A 65 7.77 -8.24 -11.27
CA ARG A 65 8.23 -8.23 -12.67
C ARG A 65 8.43 -6.80 -13.15
N LEU A 66 9.69 -6.44 -13.44
CA LEU A 66 10.03 -5.08 -13.89
C LEU A 66 9.31 -4.67 -15.18
N ALA A 67 9.14 -5.62 -16.10
CA ALA A 67 8.42 -5.37 -17.35
C ALA A 67 6.94 -4.98 -17.10
N ASP A 68 6.29 -5.62 -16.13
CA ASP A 68 4.90 -5.30 -15.80
C ASP A 68 4.79 -3.89 -15.17
N LEU A 69 5.74 -3.52 -14.31
CA LEU A 69 5.79 -2.19 -13.69
C LEU A 69 6.04 -1.09 -14.73
N GLN A 70 6.91 -1.34 -15.70
CA GLN A 70 7.12 -0.39 -16.80
C GLN A 70 5.85 -0.27 -17.66
N ALA A 71 5.27 -1.41 -18.05
CA ALA A 71 4.03 -1.43 -18.83
C ALA A 71 2.87 -0.73 -18.10
N MET A 72 2.77 -0.89 -16.78
CA MET A 72 1.78 -0.19 -15.94
C MET A 72 1.94 1.33 -16.06
N ALA A 73 3.16 1.85 -15.95
CA ALA A 73 3.43 3.29 -16.05
C ALA A 73 3.18 3.82 -17.47
N ASP A 74 3.65 3.10 -18.50
CA ASP A 74 3.47 3.49 -19.89
C ASP A 74 1.98 3.52 -20.28
N ARG A 75 1.20 2.52 -19.87
CA ARG A 75 -0.23 2.48 -20.09
C ARG A 75 -0.98 3.58 -19.34
N ALA A 76 -0.56 3.89 -18.11
CA ALA A 76 -1.14 5.01 -17.37
C ALA A 76 -0.95 6.33 -18.13
N VAL A 77 0.24 6.59 -18.67
CA VAL A 77 0.49 7.79 -19.46
C VAL A 77 -0.29 7.78 -20.78
N ALA A 78 -0.31 6.65 -21.50
CA ALA A 78 -1.01 6.55 -22.78
C ALA A 78 -2.52 6.79 -22.64
N GLU A 79 -3.15 6.23 -21.61
CA GLU A 79 -4.60 6.26 -21.43
C GLU A 79 -5.09 7.48 -20.62
N MET A 80 -4.34 7.90 -19.59
CA MET A 80 -4.74 8.99 -18.69
C MET A 80 -4.04 10.32 -19.04
N GLY A 81 -2.95 10.27 -19.84
CA GLY A 81 -2.15 11.44 -20.23
C GLY A 81 -1.16 11.93 -19.17
N ARG A 82 -1.20 11.36 -17.96
CA ARG A 82 -0.39 11.80 -16.82
C ARG A 82 -0.34 10.76 -15.69
N ILE A 83 0.62 10.93 -14.80
CA ILE A 83 0.70 10.22 -13.52
C ILE A 83 0.99 11.26 -12.44
N ASP A 84 0.06 11.48 -11.52
CA ASP A 84 0.23 12.43 -10.42
C ASP A 84 0.45 11.74 -9.09
N ILE A 85 -0.15 10.57 -8.91
CA ILE A 85 -0.15 9.83 -7.66
C ILE A 85 0.20 8.37 -7.95
N LEU A 86 1.13 7.82 -7.16
CA LEU A 86 1.35 6.38 -7.04
C LEU A 86 1.05 5.95 -5.62
N VAL A 87 0.20 4.94 -5.47
CA VAL A 87 0.02 4.25 -4.19
C VAL A 87 0.58 2.85 -4.28
N ASN A 88 1.70 2.59 -3.61
CA ASN A 88 2.29 1.27 -3.45
C ASN A 88 1.57 0.53 -2.32
N ASN A 89 0.54 -0.22 -2.67
CA ASN A 89 -0.25 -0.99 -1.70
C ASN A 89 -0.04 -2.51 -1.82
N ALA A 90 0.33 -3.03 -2.99
CA ALA A 90 0.57 -4.46 -3.16
C ALA A 90 1.49 -5.02 -2.07
N GLY A 91 1.08 -6.12 -1.45
CA GLY A 91 1.84 -6.73 -0.37
C GLY A 91 1.30 -8.09 0.01
N ILE A 92 2.19 -8.92 0.55
CA ILE A 92 1.91 -10.25 1.08
C ILE A 92 2.45 -10.39 2.49
N HIS A 93 1.88 -11.31 3.25
CA HIS A 93 2.32 -11.67 4.60
C HIS A 93 2.50 -13.18 4.72
N ARG A 94 3.39 -13.60 5.60
CA ARG A 94 3.50 -14.97 6.09
C ARG A 94 4.00 -14.97 7.52
N SER A 95 3.33 -15.73 8.39
CA SER A 95 3.74 -15.95 9.77
C SER A 95 4.63 -17.19 9.84
N MET A 96 5.81 -17.07 10.48
CA MET A 96 6.79 -18.15 10.61
C MET A 96 7.59 -17.97 11.89
N HIS A 97 8.07 -19.07 12.50
CA HIS A 97 9.17 -18.96 13.45
C HIS A 97 10.46 -18.56 12.72
N THR A 98 11.30 -17.80 13.39
CA THR A 98 12.55 -17.30 12.78
C THR A 98 13.46 -18.42 12.28
N ALA A 99 13.50 -19.55 13.03
CA ALA A 99 14.31 -20.71 12.65
C ALA A 99 13.81 -21.45 11.39
N ASP A 100 12.54 -21.27 11.02
CA ASP A 100 11.90 -21.98 9.91
C ASP A 100 11.81 -21.13 8.63
N VAL A 101 12.37 -19.93 8.65
CA VAL A 101 12.37 -19.03 7.47
C VAL A 101 13.26 -19.62 6.38
N SER A 102 12.65 -20.00 5.25
CA SER A 102 13.40 -20.42 4.07
C SER A 102 13.88 -19.21 3.25
N GLU A 103 14.96 -19.40 2.46
CA GLU A 103 15.43 -18.40 1.49
C GLU A 103 14.32 -18.03 0.50
N ALA A 104 13.54 -18.99 0.06
CA ALA A 104 12.41 -18.75 -0.85
C ALA A 104 11.32 -17.87 -0.23
N ASP A 105 11.00 -18.04 1.07
CA ASP A 105 10.05 -17.18 1.79
C ASP A 105 10.61 -15.76 1.95
N TRP A 106 11.89 -15.66 2.28
CA TRP A 106 12.60 -14.38 2.37
C TRP A 106 12.53 -13.64 1.03
N ASP A 107 12.96 -14.24 -0.05
CA ASP A 107 13.01 -13.65 -1.39
C ASP A 107 11.61 -13.24 -1.89
N ARG A 108 10.61 -14.09 -1.65
CA ARG A 108 9.23 -13.81 -2.02
C ARG A 108 8.69 -12.58 -1.30
N LEU A 109 8.88 -12.49 0.02
CA LEU A 109 8.40 -11.36 0.82
C LEU A 109 9.12 -10.06 0.44
N LEU A 110 10.46 -10.10 0.30
CA LEU A 110 11.21 -8.92 -0.14
C LEU A 110 10.88 -8.56 -1.59
N GLY A 111 10.70 -9.54 -2.45
CA GLY A 111 10.34 -9.36 -3.85
C GLY A 111 9.09 -8.51 -4.03
N VAL A 112 8.02 -8.87 -3.32
CA VAL A 112 6.75 -8.14 -3.40
C VAL A 112 6.80 -6.84 -2.59
N ASN A 113 7.12 -6.93 -1.29
CA ASN A 113 6.88 -5.85 -0.34
C ASN A 113 7.94 -4.74 -0.33
N ALA A 114 9.15 -5.01 -0.85
CA ALA A 114 10.25 -4.04 -0.86
C ALA A 114 10.74 -3.75 -2.28
N LYS A 115 11.20 -4.77 -3.02
CA LYS A 115 11.67 -4.61 -4.39
C LYS A 115 10.56 -4.06 -5.30
N GLY A 116 9.35 -4.61 -5.21
CA GLY A 116 8.20 -4.14 -5.99
C GLY A 116 7.86 -2.67 -5.72
N VAL A 117 7.89 -2.24 -4.46
CA VAL A 117 7.67 -0.83 -4.06
C VAL A 117 8.72 0.10 -4.68
N PHE A 118 10.00 -0.29 -4.62
CA PHE A 118 11.09 0.51 -5.19
C PHE A 118 10.94 0.67 -6.71
N PHE A 119 10.76 -0.44 -7.43
CA PHE A 119 10.71 -0.38 -8.89
C PHE A 119 9.40 0.20 -9.45
N ALA A 120 8.26 0.03 -8.75
CA ALA A 120 7.05 0.76 -9.11
C ALA A 120 7.25 2.28 -8.96
N SER A 121 7.89 2.71 -7.86
CA SER A 121 8.24 4.13 -7.66
C SER A 121 9.19 4.62 -8.76
N GLN A 122 10.23 3.86 -9.10
CA GLN A 122 11.18 4.20 -10.17
C GLN A 122 10.50 4.34 -11.54
N ALA A 123 9.54 3.46 -11.86
CA ALA A 123 8.82 3.51 -13.13
C ALA A 123 8.04 4.83 -13.30
N VAL A 124 7.36 5.29 -12.24
CA VAL A 124 6.59 6.54 -12.31
C VAL A 124 7.46 7.80 -12.15
N LEU A 125 8.56 7.72 -11.42
CA LEU A 125 9.48 8.86 -11.20
C LEU A 125 10.00 9.43 -12.50
N ARG A 126 10.24 8.64 -13.55
CA ARG A 126 10.64 9.10 -14.88
C ARG A 126 9.67 10.12 -15.48
N HIS A 127 8.38 9.96 -15.19
CA HIS A 127 7.32 10.86 -15.65
C HIS A 127 7.11 12.04 -14.69
N MET A 128 7.13 11.78 -13.39
CA MET A 128 6.92 12.81 -12.36
C MET A 128 8.04 13.88 -12.35
N VAL A 129 9.30 13.46 -12.50
CA VAL A 129 10.45 14.38 -12.59
C VAL A 129 10.33 15.31 -13.80
N LYS A 130 9.97 14.78 -14.98
CA LYS A 130 9.72 15.60 -16.17
C LYS A 130 8.58 16.60 -15.97
N ALA A 131 7.53 16.17 -15.24
CA ALA A 131 6.37 17.01 -14.95
C ALA A 131 6.61 18.00 -13.80
N ARG A 132 7.72 17.88 -13.07
CA ARG A 132 8.05 18.69 -11.88
C ARG A 132 6.97 18.64 -10.80
N ARG A 133 6.29 17.51 -10.69
CA ARG A 133 5.22 17.25 -9.71
C ARG A 133 5.00 15.76 -9.56
N GLY A 134 4.61 15.32 -8.37
CA GLY A 134 4.25 13.94 -8.09
C GLY A 134 3.99 13.69 -6.61
N ASN A 135 3.31 12.61 -6.33
CA ASN A 135 3.04 12.17 -4.97
C ASN A 135 3.10 10.64 -4.90
N ILE A 136 4.05 10.11 -4.14
CA ILE A 136 4.20 8.68 -3.92
C ILE A 136 3.81 8.37 -2.49
N ILE A 137 2.85 7.46 -2.30
CA ILE A 137 2.35 7.02 -1.00
C ILE A 137 2.51 5.51 -0.90
N SER A 138 3.26 5.03 0.09
CA SER A 138 3.52 3.60 0.24
C SER A 138 2.85 3.02 1.49
N LEU A 139 2.27 1.82 1.38
CA LEU A 139 1.74 1.08 2.53
C LEU A 139 2.90 0.35 3.23
N ALA A 140 3.41 0.95 4.31
CA ALA A 140 4.28 0.29 5.27
C ALA A 140 3.43 -0.58 6.23
N SER A 141 3.70 -0.56 7.51
CA SER A 141 2.94 -1.22 8.58
C SER A 141 3.51 -0.79 9.94
N MET A 142 2.73 -0.93 10.99
CA MET A 142 3.25 -0.90 12.37
C MET A 142 4.39 -1.91 12.57
N ALA A 143 4.37 -3.05 11.83
CA ALA A 143 5.42 -4.07 11.85
C ALA A 143 6.79 -3.55 11.37
N GLY A 144 6.85 -2.44 10.64
CA GLY A 144 8.09 -1.78 10.26
C GLY A 144 8.67 -0.89 11.37
N LYS A 145 7.91 -0.65 12.44
CA LYS A 145 8.29 0.19 13.59
C LYS A 145 8.46 -0.58 14.88
N MET A 146 7.93 -1.80 14.97
CA MET A 146 8.01 -2.65 16.16
C MET A 146 8.30 -4.10 15.78
N GLY A 147 8.89 -4.87 16.70
CA GLY A 147 9.12 -6.30 16.51
C GLY A 147 7.83 -7.12 16.67
N LEU A 148 7.69 -8.14 15.83
CA LEU A 148 6.63 -9.16 15.94
C LEU A 148 7.25 -10.56 15.98
N LYS A 149 6.81 -11.41 16.92
CA LYS A 149 7.41 -12.73 17.17
C LYS A 149 7.40 -13.67 15.95
N THR A 150 6.35 -13.63 15.15
CA THR A 150 6.10 -14.56 14.04
C THR A 150 6.14 -13.91 12.66
N SER A 151 6.52 -12.65 12.56
CA SER A 151 6.45 -11.86 11.31
C SER A 151 7.74 -11.09 11.03
N LEU A 152 8.92 -11.70 11.36
CA LEU A 152 10.22 -11.03 11.24
C LEU A 152 10.47 -10.52 9.83
N VAL A 153 10.37 -11.37 8.81
CA VAL A 153 10.68 -11.00 7.42
C VAL A 153 9.70 -9.93 6.92
N TYR A 154 8.41 -10.06 7.25
CA TYR A 154 7.43 -9.02 6.93
C TYR A 154 7.81 -7.67 7.58
N GLY A 155 8.19 -7.67 8.86
CA GLY A 155 8.68 -6.47 9.56
C GLY A 155 9.88 -5.83 8.85
N VAL A 156 10.86 -6.63 8.44
CA VAL A 156 12.03 -6.17 7.66
C VAL A 156 11.58 -5.48 6.38
N THR A 157 10.65 -6.09 5.62
CA THR A 157 10.16 -5.47 4.37
C THR A 157 9.47 -4.13 4.62
N LYS A 158 8.69 -4.02 5.71
CA LYS A 158 7.96 -2.78 6.04
C LYS A 158 8.86 -1.69 6.62
N ALA A 159 9.92 -2.06 7.34
CA ALA A 159 10.99 -1.14 7.74
C ALA A 159 11.77 -0.62 6.51
N ALA A 160 12.03 -1.48 5.51
CA ALA A 160 12.63 -1.07 4.24
C ALA A 160 11.76 -0.04 3.51
N VAL A 161 10.43 -0.18 3.48
CA VAL A 161 9.50 0.80 2.89
C VAL A 161 9.61 2.15 3.60
N ILE A 162 9.68 2.18 4.94
CA ILE A 162 9.86 3.42 5.71
C ILE A 162 11.19 4.10 5.35
N SER A 163 12.29 3.34 5.26
CA SER A 163 13.59 3.86 4.88
C SER A 163 13.61 4.40 3.45
N MET A 164 13.06 3.64 2.49
CA MET A 164 12.92 4.07 1.09
C MET A 164 12.09 5.37 0.98
N THR A 165 11.02 5.50 1.75
CA THR A 165 10.18 6.71 1.79
C THR A 165 11.01 7.96 2.11
N ARG A 166 11.85 7.89 3.13
CA ARG A 166 12.72 8.99 3.54
C ARG A 166 13.77 9.34 2.47
N SER A 167 14.41 8.32 1.92
CA SER A 167 15.45 8.50 0.90
C SER A 167 14.89 9.08 -0.41
N LEU A 168 13.74 8.57 -0.88
CA LEU A 168 13.08 9.09 -2.08
C LEU A 168 12.56 10.51 -1.87
N ALA A 169 12.05 10.82 -0.68
CA ALA A 169 11.60 12.17 -0.33
C ALA A 169 12.76 13.19 -0.44
N LEU A 170 13.92 12.86 0.14
CA LEU A 170 15.11 13.72 0.05
C LEU A 170 15.62 13.86 -1.39
N ALA A 171 15.67 12.75 -2.13
CA ALA A 171 16.19 12.74 -3.49
C ALA A 171 15.35 13.58 -4.49
N HIS A 172 14.02 13.65 -4.27
CA HIS A 172 13.10 14.22 -5.25
C HIS A 172 12.28 15.43 -4.75
N ALA A 173 12.60 15.96 -3.56
CA ALA A 173 11.95 17.19 -3.08
C ALA A 173 12.18 18.38 -4.02
N ALA A 174 13.40 18.52 -4.54
CA ALA A 174 13.75 19.56 -5.51
C ALA A 174 13.03 19.39 -6.86
N ASP A 175 12.50 18.20 -7.15
CA ASP A 175 11.68 17.93 -8.34
C ASP A 175 10.19 18.22 -8.13
N GLY A 176 9.80 18.72 -6.95
CA GLY A 176 8.40 18.95 -6.61
C GLY A 176 7.62 17.67 -6.33
N ILE A 177 8.31 16.58 -5.96
CA ILE A 177 7.70 15.27 -5.67
C ILE A 177 7.68 15.03 -4.16
N ARG A 178 6.51 14.70 -3.63
CA ARG A 178 6.34 14.30 -2.23
C ARG A 178 6.33 12.77 -2.12
N VAL A 179 6.95 12.24 -1.09
CA VAL A 179 6.98 10.79 -0.83
C VAL A 179 6.69 10.56 0.65
N ASN A 180 5.60 9.85 0.95
CA ASN A 180 5.21 9.53 2.32
C ASN A 180 4.80 8.04 2.41
N CYS A 181 4.69 7.51 3.62
CA CYS A 181 4.09 6.20 3.82
C CYS A 181 3.08 6.20 4.97
N VAL A 182 2.13 5.28 4.89
CA VAL A 182 1.15 4.99 5.94
C VAL A 182 1.55 3.68 6.61
N CYS A 183 1.44 3.62 7.91
CA CYS A 183 1.74 2.46 8.74
C CYS A 183 0.43 1.97 9.41
N PRO A 184 -0.38 1.15 8.72
CA PRO A 184 -1.60 0.59 9.29
C PRO A 184 -1.32 -0.34 10.48
N GLY A 185 -2.33 -0.47 11.35
CA GLY A 185 -2.37 -1.42 12.45
C GLY A 185 -2.95 -2.77 12.05
N ILE A 186 -4.03 -3.16 12.73
CA ILE A 186 -4.76 -4.41 12.54
C ILE A 186 -5.99 -4.10 11.70
N VAL A 187 -5.88 -4.28 10.38
CA VAL A 187 -6.93 -3.94 9.41
C VAL A 187 -7.76 -5.17 9.07
N GLU A 188 -9.09 -5.04 9.05
CA GLU A 188 -10.05 -6.08 8.67
C GLU A 188 -9.91 -6.44 7.19
N THR A 189 -9.09 -7.43 6.88
CA THR A 189 -8.73 -7.88 5.53
C THR A 189 -8.49 -9.39 5.51
N ASP A 190 -8.48 -9.98 4.31
CA ASP A 190 -8.10 -11.40 4.15
C ASP A 190 -6.73 -11.70 4.77
N MET A 191 -5.81 -10.75 4.72
CA MET A 191 -4.46 -10.89 5.29
C MET A 191 -4.50 -11.07 6.81
N ILE A 192 -5.31 -10.32 7.56
CA ILE A 192 -5.33 -10.46 9.02
C ILE A 192 -5.99 -11.76 9.44
N PHE A 193 -6.98 -12.26 8.72
CA PHE A 193 -7.56 -13.57 8.94
C PHE A 193 -6.58 -14.70 8.60
N GLN A 194 -5.71 -14.50 7.59
CA GLN A 194 -4.59 -15.41 7.32
C GLN A 194 -3.59 -15.39 8.49
N VAL A 195 -3.24 -14.22 9.02
CA VAL A 195 -2.34 -14.10 10.19
C VAL A 195 -2.92 -14.80 11.42
N ASP A 196 -4.23 -14.66 11.67
CA ASP A 196 -4.89 -15.35 12.79
C ASP A 196 -4.72 -16.87 12.67
N ARG A 197 -4.97 -17.43 11.48
CA ARG A 197 -4.78 -18.88 11.25
C ARG A 197 -3.32 -19.29 11.33
N GLU A 198 -2.41 -18.59 10.67
CA GLU A 198 -1.00 -18.98 10.62
C GLU A 198 -0.30 -18.81 11.98
N ALA A 199 -0.40 -17.63 12.59
CA ALA A 199 0.25 -17.33 13.85
C ALA A 199 -0.55 -17.87 15.05
N GLY A 200 -1.86 -17.65 15.09
CA GLY A 200 -2.71 -18.05 16.20
C GLY A 200 -2.86 -19.55 16.30
N GLU A 201 -3.51 -20.15 15.31
CA GLU A 201 -3.79 -21.59 15.32
C GLU A 201 -2.51 -22.41 15.04
N GLY A 202 -1.74 -22.04 13.99
CA GLY A 202 -0.63 -22.84 13.50
C GLY A 202 0.62 -22.78 14.39
N LEU A 203 1.04 -21.60 14.84
CA LEU A 203 2.30 -21.43 15.57
C LEU A 203 2.13 -21.33 17.08
N LEU A 204 1.02 -20.79 17.56
CA LEU A 204 0.78 -20.55 19.00
C LEU A 204 -0.21 -21.54 19.61
N GLY A 205 -0.87 -22.39 18.81
CA GLY A 205 -1.83 -23.39 19.26
C GLY A 205 -3.11 -22.79 19.89
N LEU A 206 -3.47 -21.58 19.52
CA LEU A 206 -4.67 -20.89 20.03
C LEU A 206 -5.93 -21.37 19.29
N PRO A 207 -7.11 -21.30 19.93
CA PRO A 207 -8.37 -21.53 19.23
C PRO A 207 -8.57 -20.53 18.07
N PRO A 208 -9.33 -20.91 17.01
CA PRO A 208 -9.65 -20.03 15.89
C PRO A 208 -10.21 -18.67 16.35
N GLY A 209 -9.69 -17.58 15.82
CA GLY A 209 -10.11 -16.23 16.14
C GLY A 209 -9.55 -15.64 17.44
N GLU A 210 -8.99 -16.45 18.33
CA GLU A 210 -8.52 -15.99 19.63
C GLU A 210 -7.30 -15.06 19.52
N TYR A 211 -6.36 -15.35 18.62
CA TYR A 211 -5.21 -14.48 18.39
C TYR A 211 -5.65 -13.09 17.91
N LEU A 212 -6.55 -13.04 16.94
CA LEU A 212 -7.07 -11.77 16.45
C LEU A 212 -7.81 -10.99 17.54
N LYS A 213 -8.67 -11.69 18.31
CA LYS A 213 -9.40 -11.10 19.44
C LYS A 213 -8.45 -10.44 20.45
N GLN A 214 -7.43 -11.17 20.91
CA GLN A 214 -6.43 -10.65 21.86
C GLN A 214 -5.67 -9.44 21.30
N ARG A 215 -5.42 -9.43 19.99
CA ARG A 215 -4.77 -8.30 19.32
C ARG A 215 -5.68 -7.06 19.22
N VAL A 216 -6.98 -7.26 18.96
CA VAL A 216 -7.96 -6.16 18.89
C VAL A 216 -8.19 -5.55 20.27
N GLU A 217 -8.21 -6.34 21.34
CA GLU A 217 -8.33 -5.87 22.72
C GLU A 217 -7.18 -4.92 23.14
N GLN A 218 -6.03 -5.00 22.49
CA GLN A 218 -4.88 -4.11 22.72
C GLN A 218 -5.02 -2.74 22.03
N ILE A 219 -6.00 -2.57 21.13
CA ILE A 219 -6.19 -1.31 20.41
C ILE A 219 -6.90 -0.30 21.31
N PRO A 220 -6.28 0.85 21.65
CA PRO A 220 -6.91 1.85 22.52
C PRO A 220 -8.27 2.37 22.02
N LEU A 221 -8.49 2.48 20.69
CA LEU A 221 -9.80 2.85 20.14
C LEU A 221 -10.84 1.73 20.19
N GLY A 222 -10.51 0.53 20.71
CA GLY A 222 -11.45 -0.56 21.01
C GLY A 222 -12.08 -1.24 19.81
N ARG A 223 -11.55 -1.05 18.59
CA ARG A 223 -12.05 -1.70 17.38
C ARG A 223 -10.95 -2.06 16.40
N ILE A 224 -11.22 -3.05 15.57
CA ILE A 224 -10.38 -3.35 14.40
C ILE A 224 -10.43 -2.18 13.41
N GLU A 225 -9.32 -1.90 12.73
CA GLU A 225 -9.20 -0.89 11.70
C GLU A 225 -9.92 -1.35 10.43
N LYS A 226 -10.67 -0.47 9.79
CA LYS A 226 -11.32 -0.75 8.49
C LYS A 226 -10.42 -0.30 7.34
N PRO A 227 -10.51 -0.92 6.15
CA PRO A 227 -9.80 -0.45 4.96
C PRO A 227 -10.01 1.04 4.66
N GLU A 228 -11.18 1.57 4.95
CA GLU A 228 -11.55 2.98 4.77
C GLU A 228 -10.79 3.91 5.72
N ASP A 229 -10.46 3.47 6.94
CA ASP A 229 -9.64 4.27 7.88
C ASP A 229 -8.25 4.56 7.27
N VAL A 230 -7.66 3.56 6.60
CA VAL A 230 -6.39 3.70 5.86
C VAL A 230 -6.58 4.57 4.62
N ALA A 231 -7.64 4.32 3.84
CA ALA A 231 -7.91 5.03 2.59
C ALA A 231 -8.09 6.54 2.82
N ASN A 232 -8.75 6.94 3.91
CA ASN A 232 -8.93 8.35 4.30
C ASN A 232 -7.58 9.07 4.52
N VAL A 233 -6.61 8.40 5.18
CA VAL A 233 -5.27 8.98 5.39
C VAL A 233 -4.49 9.04 4.07
N VAL A 234 -4.62 8.04 3.21
CA VAL A 234 -4.04 8.06 1.86
C VAL A 234 -4.65 9.20 1.04
N GLY A 235 -5.97 9.41 1.09
CA GLY A 235 -6.67 10.54 0.45
C GLY A 235 -6.15 11.90 0.93
N PHE A 236 -5.98 12.06 2.25
CA PHE A 236 -5.36 13.26 2.82
C PHE A 236 -3.94 13.48 2.28
N LEU A 237 -3.09 12.43 2.28
CA LEU A 237 -1.73 12.52 1.76
C LEU A 237 -1.69 12.78 0.25
N ALA A 238 -2.67 12.30 -0.49
CA ALA A 238 -2.81 12.55 -1.92
C ALA A 238 -3.16 14.01 -2.24
N SER A 239 -3.88 14.68 -1.34
CA SER A 239 -4.42 16.02 -1.54
C SER A 239 -3.41 17.15 -1.28
N SER A 240 -3.80 18.38 -1.61
CA SER A 240 -3.03 19.61 -1.34
C SER A 240 -2.96 19.94 0.16
N LYS A 241 -3.84 19.38 0.99
CA LYS A 241 -3.84 19.58 2.45
C LYS A 241 -2.55 19.07 3.11
N SER A 242 -1.85 18.14 2.47
CA SER A 242 -0.55 17.60 2.92
C SER A 242 0.64 18.17 2.13
N SER A 243 0.48 19.33 1.47
CA SER A 243 1.50 19.90 0.57
C SER A 243 2.86 20.17 1.22
N TYR A 244 2.91 20.35 2.52
CA TYR A 244 4.17 20.53 3.29
C TYR A 244 4.65 19.26 3.99
N MET A 245 4.16 18.08 3.57
CA MET A 245 4.53 16.78 4.15
C MET A 245 5.27 15.91 3.13
N THR A 246 6.52 15.59 3.42
CA THR A 246 7.33 14.59 2.70
C THR A 246 8.23 13.84 3.68
N GLY A 247 8.60 12.59 3.36
CA GLY A 247 9.45 11.74 4.19
C GLY A 247 8.77 11.17 5.45
N GLN A 248 7.45 11.32 5.59
CA GLN A 248 6.71 10.93 6.80
C GLN A 248 6.25 9.47 6.76
N ALA A 249 6.25 8.83 7.95
CA ALA A 249 5.69 7.51 8.19
C ALA A 249 4.56 7.62 9.21
N ILE A 250 3.32 7.71 8.72
CA ILE A 250 2.15 8.06 9.52
C ILE A 250 1.47 6.80 10.04
N ASN A 251 1.33 6.69 11.36
CA ASN A 251 0.59 5.60 11.98
C ASN A 251 -0.92 5.77 11.83
N VAL A 252 -1.59 4.70 11.40
CA VAL A 252 -3.04 4.55 11.47
C VAL A 252 -3.28 3.24 12.22
N THR A 253 -3.27 3.29 13.56
CA THR A 253 -3.18 2.09 14.41
C THR A 253 -4.18 2.08 15.56
N GLY A 254 -5.06 3.07 15.62
CA GLY A 254 -6.00 3.22 16.76
C GLY A 254 -5.31 3.42 18.11
N GLY A 255 -4.05 3.92 18.12
CA GLY A 255 -3.26 4.12 19.33
C GLY A 255 -2.35 2.95 19.71
N LEU A 256 -2.38 1.84 18.95
CA LEU A 256 -1.54 0.66 19.25
C LEU A 256 -0.03 0.96 19.10
N VAL A 257 0.36 1.85 18.19
CA VAL A 257 1.73 2.35 18.00
C VAL A 257 1.68 3.87 17.84
N MET A 258 2.43 4.63 18.65
CA MET A 258 2.36 6.08 18.72
C MET A 258 3.61 6.81 18.22
N HIS A 259 4.68 6.10 17.82
CA HIS A 259 5.99 6.69 17.44
C HIS A 259 6.48 6.25 16.07
#